data_26c037cac01c4cb641cd191be5ea5787
#
_entry.id   26c037cac01c4cb641cd191be5ea5787
#
_cell.length_a   1.000
_cell.length_b   1.000
_cell.length_c   1.000
_cell.angle_alpha   90.00
_cell.angle_beta   90.00
_cell.angle_gamma   90.00
#
_symmetry.space_group_name_H-M   'P 1'
#
loop_
_entity.id
_entity.type
_entity.pdbx_description
1 polymer ?
#
loop_
_entity_poly.entity_id
_entity_poly.type
_entity_poly.pdbx_seq_one_letter_code
_entity_poly.pdbx_strand_id
1 'polypeptide(L)'
;INQITMGLLFLQLMNYTERVQVGEQYFEQEMLLGVYRYIEEHYREGSLSELAEELHYDFYTLSRLIRRLTGKNYTELVQNKRLTQAAYLLETTGLSVADISERVGYENMSYFHRIFKERYGISPKKYRVEKKIE
;
A
#
# COMPACT_ATOMS: atom_id res chain seq x y z
N ILE A 1 -44.87 7.11 6.02
CA ILE A 1 -43.49 7.63 5.92
C ILE A 1 -42.57 6.48 5.55
N ASN A 2 -41.87 6.60 4.44
CA ASN A 2 -40.97 5.58 4.00
C ASN A 2 -39.59 5.73 4.66
N GLN A 3 -38.74 4.71 4.54
CA GLN A 3 -37.43 4.69 5.15
C GLN A 3 -36.50 5.80 4.61
N ILE A 4 -36.68 6.18 3.35
CA ILE A 4 -35.87 7.26 2.74
C ILE A 4 -36.16 8.60 3.43
N THR A 5 -37.45 8.89 3.69
CA THR A 5 -37.83 10.12 4.39
C THR A 5 -37.30 10.13 5.82
N MET A 6 -37.34 8.99 6.51
CA MET A 6 -36.79 8.86 7.86
C MET A 6 -35.28 9.05 7.86
N GLY A 7 -34.59 8.49 6.87
CA GLY A 7 -33.14 8.67 6.73
C GLY A 7 -32.75 10.13 6.51
N LEU A 8 -33.49 10.84 5.66
CA LEU A 8 -33.25 12.25 5.41
C LEU A 8 -33.48 13.10 6.67
N LEU A 9 -34.56 12.80 7.41
CA LEU A 9 -34.85 13.48 8.65
C LEU A 9 -33.75 13.26 9.70
N PHE A 10 -33.28 12.00 9.80
CA PHE A 10 -32.18 11.66 10.70
C PHE A 10 -30.91 12.45 10.36
N LEU A 11 -30.57 12.52 9.06
CA LEU A 11 -29.40 13.29 8.61
C LEU A 11 -29.53 14.79 8.94
N GLN A 12 -30.74 15.34 8.84
CA GLN A 12 -30.98 16.72 9.20
C GLN A 12 -30.82 16.98 10.72
N LEU A 13 -31.09 15.95 11.52
CA LEU A 13 -30.96 16.05 12.98
C LEU A 13 -29.52 15.86 13.46
N MET A 14 -28.66 15.29 12.62
CA MET A 14 -27.24 15.19 12.94
C MET A 14 -26.65 16.59 13.12
N ASN A 15 -25.81 16.77 14.16
CA ASN A 15 -25.14 18.04 14.32
C ASN A 15 -24.07 18.21 13.23
N TYR A 16 -23.70 19.46 12.97
CA TYR A 16 -22.75 19.82 11.93
C TYR A 16 -21.42 19.06 12.08
N THR A 17 -20.93 18.95 13.32
CA THR A 17 -19.65 18.28 13.61
C THR A 17 -19.67 16.81 13.17
N GLU A 18 -20.75 16.10 13.46
CA GLU A 18 -20.89 14.70 13.08
C GLU A 18 -20.92 14.52 11.56
N ARG A 19 -21.60 15.40 10.84
CA ARG A 19 -21.65 15.37 9.38
C ARG A 19 -20.28 15.64 8.77
N VAL A 20 -19.51 16.56 9.33
CA VAL A 20 -18.16 16.86 8.89
C VAL A 20 -17.24 15.65 9.10
N GLN A 21 -17.36 14.99 10.25
CA GLN A 21 -16.55 13.79 10.55
C GLN A 21 -16.84 12.66 9.57
N VAL A 22 -18.11 12.42 9.23
CA VAL A 22 -18.48 11.39 8.25
C VAL A 22 -17.90 11.71 6.87
N GLY A 23 -17.97 12.98 6.46
CA GLY A 23 -17.39 13.43 5.20
C GLY A 23 -15.87 13.27 5.16
N GLU A 24 -15.20 13.58 6.26
CA GLU A 24 -13.75 13.41 6.37
C GLU A 24 -13.34 11.95 6.29
N GLN A 25 -14.07 11.05 6.96
CA GLN A 25 -13.79 9.61 6.91
C GLN A 25 -13.93 9.07 5.49
N TYR A 26 -14.99 9.44 4.78
CA TYR A 26 -15.20 9.05 3.40
C TYR A 26 -14.05 9.52 2.51
N PHE A 27 -13.66 10.78 2.67
CA PHE A 27 -12.58 11.40 1.90
C PHE A 27 -11.24 10.71 2.18
N GLU A 28 -10.96 10.39 3.44
CA GLU A 28 -9.74 9.67 3.82
C GLU A 28 -9.70 8.27 3.23
N GLN A 29 -10.83 7.56 3.22
CA GLN A 29 -10.92 6.23 2.60
C GLN A 29 -10.64 6.28 1.11
N GLU A 30 -11.24 7.24 0.41
CA GLU A 30 -11.01 7.43 -1.02
C GLU A 30 -9.55 7.75 -1.32
N MET A 31 -8.94 8.59 -0.51
CA MET A 31 -7.55 8.95 -0.65
C MET A 31 -6.64 7.73 -0.40
N LEU A 32 -6.95 6.94 0.63
CA LEU A 32 -6.17 5.73 0.94
C LEU A 32 -6.25 4.72 -0.20
N LEU A 33 -7.42 4.57 -0.82
CA LEU A 33 -7.56 3.73 -2.03
C LEU A 33 -6.67 4.23 -3.16
N GLY A 34 -6.58 5.54 -3.32
CA GLY A 34 -5.68 6.16 -4.31
C GLY A 34 -4.21 5.84 -4.03
N VAL A 35 -3.82 5.86 -2.76
CA VAL A 35 -2.46 5.50 -2.33
C VAL A 35 -2.16 4.05 -2.69
N TYR A 36 -3.04 3.13 -2.34
CA TYR A 36 -2.81 1.71 -2.63
C TYR A 36 -2.81 1.42 -4.12
N ARG A 37 -3.68 2.07 -4.88
CA ARG A 37 -3.70 1.93 -6.34
C ARG A 37 -2.39 2.41 -6.97
N TYR A 38 -1.90 3.56 -6.50
CA TYR A 38 -0.62 4.09 -6.97
C TYR A 38 0.53 3.12 -6.66
N ILE A 39 0.58 2.59 -5.45
CA ILE A 39 1.63 1.62 -5.05
C ILE A 39 1.55 0.37 -5.92
N GLU A 40 0.34 -0.13 -6.19
CA GLU A 40 0.14 -1.30 -7.05
C GLU A 40 0.74 -1.08 -8.44
N GLU A 41 0.58 0.11 -8.99
CA GLU A 41 1.03 0.46 -10.34
C GLU A 41 2.48 0.92 -10.40
N HIS A 42 3.01 1.50 -9.31
CA HIS A 42 4.31 2.21 -9.31
C HIS A 42 5.26 1.78 -8.19
N TYR A 43 5.11 0.58 -7.63
CA TYR A 43 5.98 0.16 -6.53
C TYR A 43 7.46 0.04 -6.94
N ARG A 44 7.73 -0.07 -8.23
CA ARG A 44 9.09 -0.23 -8.75
C ARG A 44 9.86 1.09 -8.81
N GLU A 45 9.19 2.17 -9.19
CA GLU A 45 9.85 3.45 -9.48
C GLU A 45 9.12 4.69 -8.98
N GLY A 46 7.96 4.53 -8.36
CA GLY A 46 7.17 5.67 -7.90
C GLY A 46 7.75 6.36 -6.67
N SER A 47 7.21 7.53 -6.35
CA SER A 47 7.61 8.30 -5.18
C SER A 47 6.41 8.93 -4.48
N LEU A 48 6.56 9.22 -3.19
CA LEU A 48 5.52 9.91 -2.44
C LEU A 48 5.27 11.31 -2.99
N SER A 49 6.32 11.98 -3.49
CA SER A 49 6.18 13.30 -4.10
C SER A 49 5.29 13.27 -5.32
N GLU A 50 5.48 12.30 -6.22
CA GLU A 50 4.64 12.12 -7.39
C GLU A 50 3.19 11.80 -7.01
N LEU A 51 3.02 10.93 -6.02
CA LEU A 51 1.68 10.58 -5.54
C LEU A 51 0.96 11.79 -4.95
N ALA A 52 1.66 12.60 -4.16
CA ALA A 52 1.09 13.81 -3.59
C ALA A 52 0.61 14.77 -4.68
N GLU A 53 1.43 14.96 -5.73
CA GLU A 53 1.06 15.78 -6.88
C GLU A 53 -0.19 15.22 -7.58
N GLU A 54 -0.21 13.94 -7.84
CA GLU A 54 -1.31 13.27 -8.52
C GLU A 54 -2.63 13.39 -7.75
N LEU A 55 -2.58 13.29 -6.43
CA LEU A 55 -3.74 13.41 -5.56
C LEU A 55 -4.06 14.85 -5.16
N HIS A 56 -3.25 15.81 -5.60
CA HIS A 56 -3.39 17.24 -5.24
C HIS A 56 -3.31 17.48 -3.74
N TYR A 57 -2.36 16.80 -3.10
CA TYR A 57 -2.11 16.91 -1.66
C TYR A 57 -0.75 17.52 -1.41
N ASP A 58 -0.62 18.22 -0.27
CA ASP A 58 0.67 18.60 0.28
C ASP A 58 1.43 17.33 0.70
N PHE A 59 2.71 17.26 0.36
CA PHE A 59 3.57 16.10 0.65
C PHE A 59 3.55 15.71 2.14
N TYR A 60 3.72 16.70 3.01
CA TYR A 60 3.80 16.41 4.45
C TYR A 60 2.45 15.99 5.03
N THR A 61 1.38 16.59 4.53
CA THR A 61 0.02 16.21 4.93
C THR A 61 -0.28 14.77 4.51
N LEU A 62 0.05 14.41 3.27
CA LEU A 62 -0.17 13.06 2.78
C LEU A 62 0.67 12.04 3.56
N SER A 63 1.93 12.36 3.83
CA SER A 63 2.83 11.49 4.59
C SER A 63 2.27 11.18 5.98
N ARG A 64 1.81 12.22 6.71
CA ARG A 64 1.22 12.06 8.04
C ARG A 64 -0.08 11.28 8.00
N LEU A 65 -0.88 11.51 6.97
CA LEU A 65 -2.17 10.86 6.82
C LEU A 65 -2.01 9.35 6.57
N ILE A 66 -1.07 8.98 5.70
CA ILE A 66 -0.74 7.58 5.43
C ILE A 66 -0.33 6.88 6.74
N ARG A 67 0.57 7.51 7.50
CA ARG A 67 1.05 6.93 8.75
C ARG A 67 -0.08 6.79 9.78
N ARG A 68 -0.95 7.78 9.88
CA ARG A 68 -2.09 7.75 10.81
C ARG A 68 -3.09 6.65 10.44
N LEU A 69 -3.40 6.49 9.16
CA LEU A 69 -4.42 5.54 8.70
C LEU A 69 -3.92 4.11 8.60
N THR A 70 -2.65 3.90 8.26
CA THR A 70 -2.10 2.56 8.02
C THR A 70 -1.17 2.07 9.12
N GLY A 71 -0.67 2.96 9.98
CA GLY A 71 0.36 2.65 10.97
C GLY A 71 1.75 2.54 10.38
N LYS A 72 1.90 2.74 9.07
CA LYS A 72 3.17 2.62 8.34
C LYS A 72 3.41 3.85 7.49
N ASN A 73 4.68 4.13 7.18
CA ASN A 73 4.98 5.20 6.24
C ASN A 73 4.91 4.66 4.80
N TYR A 74 4.97 5.58 3.82
CA TYR A 74 4.90 5.23 2.40
C TYR A 74 5.98 4.22 2.01
N THR A 75 7.22 4.45 2.46
CA THR A 75 8.36 3.56 2.15
C THR A 75 8.10 2.13 2.62
N GLU A 76 7.54 1.98 3.82
CA GLU A 76 7.20 0.66 4.37
C GLU A 76 6.10 -0.02 3.55
N LEU A 77 5.10 0.74 3.09
CA LEU A 77 4.04 0.20 2.24
C LEU A 77 4.59 -0.29 0.90
N VAL A 78 5.49 0.49 0.29
CA VAL A 78 6.15 0.10 -0.97
C VAL A 78 7.01 -1.14 -0.76
N GLN A 79 7.80 -1.16 0.31
CA GLN A 79 8.65 -2.31 0.61
C GLN A 79 7.81 -3.59 0.79
N ASN A 80 6.68 -3.46 1.50
CA ASN A 80 5.75 -4.57 1.67
C ASN A 80 5.25 -5.11 0.33
N LYS A 81 4.87 -4.21 -0.58
CA LYS A 81 4.42 -4.60 -1.92
C LYS A 81 5.54 -5.27 -2.73
N ARG A 82 6.74 -4.69 -2.70
CA ARG A 82 7.89 -5.26 -3.41
C ARG A 82 8.21 -6.68 -2.92
N LEU A 83 8.23 -6.87 -1.60
CA LEU A 83 8.55 -8.19 -1.03
C LEU A 83 7.46 -9.23 -1.28
N THR A 84 6.19 -8.85 -1.19
CA THR A 84 5.10 -9.78 -1.53
C THR A 84 5.12 -10.15 -3.00
N GLN A 85 5.43 -9.21 -3.87
CA GLN A 85 5.55 -9.48 -5.30
C GLN A 85 6.76 -10.39 -5.59
N ALA A 86 7.88 -10.16 -4.90
CA ALA A 86 9.06 -11.02 -5.03
C ALA A 86 8.74 -12.45 -4.60
N ALA A 87 8.06 -12.62 -3.48
CA ALA A 87 7.64 -13.94 -3.01
C ALA A 87 6.76 -14.66 -4.04
N TYR A 88 5.82 -13.92 -4.64
CA TYR A 88 4.95 -14.46 -5.68
C TYR A 88 5.76 -14.92 -6.90
N LEU A 89 6.75 -14.14 -7.34
CA LEU A 89 7.59 -14.50 -8.47
C LEU A 89 8.50 -15.69 -8.15
N LEU A 90 8.96 -15.80 -6.92
CA LEU A 90 9.75 -16.97 -6.48
C LEU A 90 8.93 -18.26 -6.54
N GLU A 91 7.65 -18.17 -6.20
CA GLU A 91 6.75 -19.33 -6.20
C GLU A 91 6.29 -19.74 -7.60
N THR A 92 6.10 -18.77 -8.49
CA THR A 92 5.38 -18.97 -9.74
C THR A 92 6.24 -18.92 -11.00
N THR A 93 7.51 -18.54 -10.90
CA THR A 93 8.39 -18.40 -12.07
C THR A 93 9.73 -19.10 -11.85
N GLY A 94 10.45 -19.29 -12.95
CA GLY A 94 11.84 -19.78 -12.93
C GLY A 94 12.87 -18.65 -12.99
N LEU A 95 12.45 -17.39 -12.81
CA LEU A 95 13.36 -16.25 -12.86
C LEU A 95 14.42 -16.35 -11.76
N SER A 96 15.65 -15.90 -12.05
CA SER A 96 16.71 -15.88 -11.04
C SER A 96 16.35 -14.92 -9.91
N VAL A 97 16.92 -15.13 -8.74
CA VAL A 97 16.74 -14.22 -7.61
C VAL A 97 17.20 -12.81 -7.96
N ALA A 98 18.29 -12.70 -8.72
CA ALA A 98 18.80 -11.40 -9.19
C ALA A 98 17.78 -10.70 -10.09
N ASP A 99 17.17 -11.42 -11.03
CA ASP A 99 16.16 -10.87 -11.92
C ASP A 99 14.91 -10.42 -11.14
N ILE A 100 14.50 -11.23 -10.17
CA ILE A 100 13.35 -10.90 -9.32
C ILE A 100 13.62 -9.63 -8.51
N SER A 101 14.80 -9.55 -7.89
CA SER A 101 15.21 -8.36 -7.12
C SER A 101 15.09 -7.09 -7.97
N GLU A 102 15.62 -7.13 -9.19
CA GLU A 102 15.56 -6.00 -10.12
C GLU A 102 14.12 -5.68 -10.53
N ARG A 103 13.35 -6.70 -10.87
CA ARG A 103 11.96 -6.51 -11.32
C ARG A 103 11.07 -5.87 -10.27
N VAL A 104 11.31 -6.13 -8.99
CA VAL A 104 10.51 -5.53 -7.93
C VAL A 104 11.07 -4.19 -7.45
N GLY A 105 12.17 -3.71 -8.05
CA GLY A 105 12.65 -2.35 -7.82
C GLY A 105 13.89 -2.22 -6.93
N TYR A 106 14.61 -3.31 -6.66
CA TYR A 106 15.83 -3.27 -5.85
C TYR A 106 17.06 -3.40 -6.73
N GLU A 107 17.90 -2.37 -6.74
CA GLU A 107 19.16 -2.40 -7.47
C GLU A 107 20.23 -3.15 -6.67
N ASN A 108 20.19 -3.06 -5.34
CA ASN A 108 21.17 -3.72 -4.47
C ASN A 108 20.63 -5.07 -4.02
N MET A 109 21.19 -6.12 -4.59
CA MET A 109 20.78 -7.50 -4.30
C MET A 109 21.07 -7.92 -2.85
N SER A 110 22.17 -7.45 -2.27
CA SER A 110 22.49 -7.74 -0.86
C SER A 110 21.46 -7.16 0.09
N TYR A 111 21.01 -5.93 -0.20
CA TYR A 111 19.93 -5.29 0.56
C TYR A 111 18.63 -6.08 0.42
N PHE A 112 18.28 -6.48 -0.80
CA PHE A 112 17.07 -7.29 -1.04
C PHE A 112 17.12 -8.60 -0.24
N HIS A 113 18.24 -9.31 -0.28
CA HIS A 113 18.39 -10.56 0.48
C HIS A 113 18.16 -10.34 1.97
N ARG A 114 18.73 -9.28 2.52
CA ARG A 114 18.62 -8.98 3.95
C ARG A 114 17.17 -8.71 4.35
N ILE A 115 16.48 -7.82 3.64
CA ILE A 115 15.10 -7.45 4.00
C ILE A 115 14.12 -8.59 3.71
N PHE A 116 14.37 -9.39 2.68
CA PHE A 116 13.53 -10.54 2.40
C PHE A 116 13.65 -11.56 3.55
N LYS A 117 14.87 -11.84 3.99
CA LYS A 117 15.10 -12.77 5.10
C LYS A 117 14.51 -12.24 6.41
N GLU A 118 14.61 -10.94 6.67
CA GLU A 118 13.98 -10.33 7.84
C GLU A 118 12.46 -10.53 7.82
N ARG A 119 11.85 -10.42 6.65
CA ARG A 119 10.39 -10.53 6.48
C ARG A 119 9.91 -11.97 6.56
N TYR A 120 10.57 -12.88 5.86
CA TYR A 120 10.11 -14.27 5.69
C TYR A 120 10.88 -15.29 6.52
N GLY A 121 11.93 -14.88 7.19
CA GLY A 121 12.75 -15.76 8.05
C GLY A 121 13.77 -16.61 7.32
N ILE A 122 13.71 -16.69 6.01
CA ILE A 122 14.63 -17.49 5.18
C ILE A 122 15.02 -16.70 3.94
N SER A 123 16.13 -17.12 3.30
CA SER A 123 16.62 -16.47 2.08
C SER A 123 15.63 -16.66 0.92
N PRO A 124 15.68 -15.79 -0.11
CA PRO A 124 14.83 -15.97 -1.29
C PRO A 124 15.01 -17.33 -1.96
N LYS A 125 16.25 -17.81 -2.08
CA LYS A 125 16.54 -19.11 -2.68
C LYS A 125 15.89 -20.25 -1.89
N LYS A 126 16.01 -20.21 -0.57
CA LYS A 126 15.44 -21.23 0.30
C LYS A 126 13.92 -21.16 0.29
N TYR A 127 13.36 -19.95 0.27
CA TYR A 127 11.92 -19.73 0.15
C TYR A 127 11.37 -20.41 -1.11
N ARG A 128 12.05 -20.24 -2.25
CA ARG A 128 11.66 -20.88 -3.52
C ARG A 128 11.59 -22.39 -3.39
N VAL A 129 12.62 -23.00 -2.79
CA VAL A 129 12.68 -24.46 -2.65
C VAL A 129 11.52 -24.97 -1.79
N GLU A 130 11.23 -24.27 -0.68
CA GLU A 130 10.18 -24.68 0.27
C GLU A 130 8.76 -24.42 -0.25
N LYS A 131 8.57 -23.36 -1.04
CA LYS A 131 7.23 -22.93 -1.48
C LYS A 131 6.90 -23.28 -2.91
N LYS A 132 7.84 -23.83 -3.66
CA LYS A 132 7.60 -24.14 -5.07
C LYS A 132 6.50 -25.18 -5.19
N ILE A 133 5.45 -24.82 -5.94
CA ILE A 133 4.36 -25.74 -6.25
C ILE A 133 4.79 -26.53 -7.49
N GLU A 134 4.92 -27.84 -7.32
CA GLU A 134 5.21 -28.73 -8.44
C GLU A 134 3.95 -29.01 -9.26
#